data_ac4d1674e4c4437316850d2c227b0c2a
#
_entry.id   ac4d1674e4c4437316850d2c227b0c2a
#
_cell.length_a   1.000
_cell.length_b   1.000
_cell.length_c   1.000
_cell.angle_alpha   90.00
_cell.angle_beta   90.00
_cell.angle_gamma   90.00
#
_symmetry.space_group_name_H-M   'P 1'
#
loop_
_entity.id
_entity.type
_entity.pdbx_description
1 polymer ?
#
loop_
_entity_poly.entity_id
_entity_poly.type
_entity_poly.pdbx_seq_one_letter_code
_entity_poly.pdbx_strand_id
1 'polypeptide(L)'
;MYDVKKKLHDVLTTLPEGVRLVAISKYHPADYIMAAYEEGQRVFGESHEQGIREKHEALPKDIEWHFIGHLQTNKVKYIVPYISMIEAVDSLKLLREIQKQAERVGRTIKVLLELHIAEEDTKYGLTLDACRELLAGGEWRQMPNVQICGLMMMASNIDEVMGGTMIDYVIASVAETTLMDVFEYKQKEKNDKPEFEG
;
A
#
# COMPACT_ATOMS: atom_id res chain seq x y z
N MET A 1 -27.71 -9.08 -4.15
CA MET A 1 -26.32 -9.56 -4.24
C MET A 1 -25.55 -8.51 -5.00
N TYR A 2 -24.54 -7.91 -4.42
CA TYR A 2 -23.70 -6.89 -5.09
C TYR A 2 -23.03 -7.55 -6.31
N ASP A 3 -23.18 -6.95 -7.48
CA ASP A 3 -22.54 -7.47 -8.70
C ASP A 3 -21.03 -7.06 -8.71
N VAL A 4 -20.25 -7.83 -7.98
CA VAL A 4 -18.80 -7.66 -7.87
C VAL A 4 -18.14 -7.68 -9.25
N LYS A 5 -18.59 -8.57 -10.13
CA LYS A 5 -18.05 -8.76 -11.46
C LYS A 5 -18.20 -7.52 -12.33
N LYS A 6 -19.43 -6.97 -12.38
CA LYS A 6 -19.69 -5.75 -13.13
C LYS A 6 -18.87 -4.57 -12.62
N LYS A 7 -18.85 -4.35 -11.30
CA LYS A 7 -18.10 -3.25 -10.70
C LYS A 7 -16.59 -3.37 -10.93
N LEU A 8 -16.04 -4.57 -10.82
CA LEU A 8 -14.64 -4.81 -11.12
C LEU A 8 -14.33 -4.48 -12.57
N HIS A 9 -15.17 -4.93 -13.52
CA HIS A 9 -15.02 -4.62 -14.93
C HIS A 9 -15.05 -3.11 -15.18
N ASP A 10 -16.05 -2.42 -14.61
CA ASP A 10 -16.20 -0.96 -14.76
C ASP A 10 -14.95 -0.22 -14.26
N VAL A 11 -14.38 -0.62 -13.12
CA VAL A 11 -13.14 -0.04 -12.59
C VAL A 11 -11.96 -0.31 -13.51
N LEU A 12 -11.75 -1.57 -13.90
CA LEU A 12 -10.61 -1.96 -14.73
C LEU A 12 -10.57 -1.21 -16.09
N THR A 13 -11.74 -0.89 -16.63
CA THR A 13 -11.84 -0.15 -17.90
C THR A 13 -11.52 1.34 -17.78
N THR A 14 -11.53 1.88 -16.55
CA THR A 14 -11.21 3.30 -16.29
C THR A 14 -9.77 3.54 -15.85
N LEU A 15 -9.03 2.48 -15.53
CA LEU A 15 -7.65 2.61 -15.07
C LEU A 15 -6.72 3.07 -16.22
N PRO A 16 -5.84 4.05 -15.96
CA PRO A 16 -4.79 4.42 -16.91
C PRO A 16 -3.83 3.25 -17.18
N GLU A 17 -3.14 3.31 -18.32
CA GLU A 17 -2.09 2.36 -18.65
C GLU A 17 -0.99 2.37 -17.57
N GLY A 18 -0.52 1.18 -17.18
CA GLY A 18 0.51 1.00 -16.14
C GLY A 18 -0.01 1.05 -14.70
N VAL A 19 -1.29 1.36 -14.50
CA VAL A 19 -1.92 1.33 -13.16
C VAL A 19 -2.44 -0.07 -12.86
N ARG A 20 -2.10 -0.59 -11.69
CA ARG A 20 -2.55 -1.90 -11.20
C ARG A 20 -3.56 -1.73 -10.06
N LEU A 21 -4.71 -2.38 -10.19
CA LEU A 21 -5.72 -2.38 -9.14
C LEU A 21 -5.31 -3.29 -7.98
N VAL A 22 -5.35 -2.75 -6.76
CA VAL A 22 -5.37 -3.52 -5.52
C VAL A 22 -6.82 -3.52 -5.02
N ALA A 23 -7.50 -4.65 -5.11
CA ALA A 23 -8.88 -4.75 -4.66
C ALA A 23 -8.93 -4.85 -3.13
N ILE A 24 -9.51 -3.85 -2.48
CA ILE A 24 -9.61 -3.83 -1.02
C ILE A 24 -10.65 -4.83 -0.55
N SER A 25 -10.20 -5.83 0.20
CA SER A 25 -11.02 -6.96 0.66
C SER A 25 -11.28 -6.98 2.16
N LYS A 26 -10.75 -5.98 2.90
CA LYS A 26 -11.04 -5.83 4.33
C LYS A 26 -12.56 -5.81 4.57
N TYR A 27 -13.00 -6.51 5.61
CA TYR A 27 -14.42 -6.66 5.99
C TYR A 27 -15.29 -7.44 4.98
N HIS A 28 -14.77 -7.88 3.83
CA HIS A 28 -15.53 -8.69 2.88
C HIS A 28 -15.28 -10.19 3.11
N PRO A 29 -16.34 -11.03 3.02
CA PRO A 29 -16.20 -12.46 3.12
C PRO A 29 -15.52 -13.07 1.88
N ALA A 30 -15.08 -14.31 2.00
CA ALA A 30 -14.29 -14.99 0.99
C ALA A 30 -15.00 -15.18 -0.38
N ASP A 31 -16.32 -15.28 -0.39
CA ASP A 31 -17.12 -15.41 -1.62
C ASP A 31 -17.05 -14.16 -2.51
N TYR A 32 -16.95 -12.96 -1.93
CA TYR A 32 -16.72 -11.71 -2.67
C TYR A 32 -15.35 -11.69 -3.32
N ILE A 33 -14.33 -12.17 -2.61
CA ILE A 33 -12.97 -12.27 -3.14
C ILE A 33 -12.93 -13.29 -4.27
N MET A 34 -13.59 -14.44 -4.10
CA MET A 34 -13.68 -15.46 -5.13
C MET A 34 -14.39 -14.96 -6.39
N ALA A 35 -15.47 -14.17 -6.25
CA ALA A 35 -16.16 -13.59 -7.39
C ALA A 35 -15.24 -12.64 -8.19
N ALA A 36 -14.41 -11.84 -7.52
CA ALA A 36 -13.42 -11.00 -8.18
C ALA A 36 -12.25 -11.81 -8.77
N TYR A 37 -11.82 -12.86 -8.07
CA TYR A 37 -10.76 -13.77 -8.53
C TYR A 37 -11.15 -14.50 -9.82
N GLU A 38 -12.39 -14.97 -9.93
CA GLU A 38 -12.94 -15.61 -11.14
C GLU A 38 -12.93 -14.68 -12.36
N GLU A 39 -13.05 -13.37 -12.14
CA GLU A 39 -12.92 -12.32 -13.18
C GLU A 39 -11.46 -11.91 -13.45
N GLY A 40 -10.49 -12.61 -12.89
CA GLY A 40 -9.06 -12.38 -13.14
C GLY A 40 -8.34 -11.49 -12.15
N GLN A 41 -9.02 -10.92 -11.14
CA GLN A 41 -8.33 -10.16 -10.10
C GLN A 41 -7.44 -11.07 -9.27
N ARG A 42 -6.19 -10.64 -9.03
CA ARG A 42 -5.20 -11.41 -8.27
C ARG A 42 -4.64 -10.67 -7.08
N VAL A 43 -4.68 -9.34 -7.06
CA VAL A 43 -4.11 -8.50 -6.01
C VAL A 43 -5.19 -8.02 -5.08
N PHE A 44 -5.08 -8.38 -3.80
CA PHE A 44 -6.06 -8.00 -2.78
C PHE A 44 -5.39 -7.34 -1.58
N GLY A 45 -6.02 -6.28 -1.06
CA GLY A 45 -5.53 -5.51 0.07
C GLY A 45 -6.28 -5.79 1.36
N GLU A 46 -5.55 -6.07 2.43
CA GLU A 46 -6.05 -6.32 3.78
C GLU A 46 -5.37 -5.44 4.81
N SER A 47 -6.10 -5.03 5.85
CA SER A 47 -5.59 -4.16 6.91
C SER A 47 -5.37 -4.85 8.26
N HIS A 48 -5.78 -6.12 8.40
CA HIS A 48 -5.68 -6.87 9.65
C HIS A 48 -4.98 -8.21 9.43
N GLU A 49 -3.97 -8.50 10.26
CA GLU A 49 -3.17 -9.72 10.15
C GLU A 49 -3.99 -10.99 10.27
N GLN A 50 -4.94 -11.03 11.20
CA GLN A 50 -5.78 -12.20 11.38
C GLN A 50 -6.67 -12.45 10.15
N GLY A 51 -7.30 -11.40 9.61
CA GLY A 51 -8.17 -11.52 8.44
C GLY A 51 -7.44 -11.99 7.19
N ILE A 52 -6.23 -11.47 6.94
CA ILE A 52 -5.42 -11.90 5.79
C ILE A 52 -4.96 -13.35 5.94
N ARG A 53 -4.61 -13.80 7.15
CA ARG A 53 -4.21 -15.17 7.41
C ARG A 53 -5.33 -16.16 7.15
N GLU A 54 -6.53 -15.92 7.69
CA GLU A 54 -7.70 -16.76 7.47
C GLU A 54 -8.06 -16.86 5.99
N LYS A 55 -8.01 -15.74 5.26
CA LYS A 55 -8.28 -15.69 3.83
C LYS A 55 -7.20 -16.38 3.01
N HIS A 56 -5.94 -16.19 3.36
CA HIS A 56 -4.84 -16.91 2.70
C HIS A 56 -4.96 -18.43 2.87
N GLU A 57 -5.41 -18.92 4.02
CA GLU A 57 -5.62 -20.35 4.24
C GLU A 57 -6.76 -20.91 3.40
N ALA A 58 -7.85 -20.16 3.27
CA ALA A 58 -9.10 -20.61 2.64
C ALA A 58 -9.15 -20.40 1.11
N LEU A 59 -8.38 -19.47 0.56
CA LEU A 59 -8.48 -19.02 -0.83
C LEU A 59 -7.29 -19.51 -1.68
N PRO A 60 -7.36 -19.37 -3.04
CA PRO A 60 -6.29 -19.77 -3.95
C PRO A 60 -4.93 -19.16 -3.59
N LYS A 61 -3.86 -19.95 -3.75
CA LYS A 61 -2.50 -19.59 -3.31
C LYS A 61 -1.77 -18.66 -4.27
N ASP A 62 -2.31 -18.43 -5.44
CA ASP A 62 -1.82 -17.47 -6.44
C ASP A 62 -2.38 -16.05 -6.24
N ILE A 63 -3.20 -15.85 -5.18
CA ILE A 63 -3.57 -14.50 -4.75
C ILE A 63 -2.34 -13.77 -4.21
N GLU A 64 -2.09 -12.59 -4.76
CA GLU A 64 -1.08 -11.66 -4.28
C GLU A 64 -1.68 -10.80 -3.16
N TRP A 65 -1.33 -11.11 -1.93
CA TRP A 65 -1.81 -10.38 -0.77
C TRP A 65 -0.96 -9.15 -0.50
N HIS A 66 -1.60 -7.98 -0.39
CA HIS A 66 -1.00 -6.74 0.04
C HIS A 66 -1.51 -6.34 1.43
N PHE A 67 -0.60 -5.99 2.31
CA PHE A 67 -0.96 -5.48 3.64
C PHE A 67 -0.96 -3.95 3.60
N ILE A 68 -2.15 -3.36 3.79
CA ILE A 68 -2.41 -1.93 3.58
C ILE A 68 -2.74 -1.15 4.86
N GLY A 69 -2.79 -1.81 6.02
CA GLY A 69 -3.10 -1.18 7.30
C GLY A 69 -1.85 -1.01 8.18
N HIS A 70 -2.01 -0.32 9.30
CA HIS A 70 -0.92 -0.19 10.27
C HIS A 70 -0.45 -1.56 10.78
N LEU A 71 0.82 -1.88 10.55
CA LEU A 71 1.42 -3.16 10.90
C LEU A 71 2.26 -3.07 12.16
N GLN A 72 1.76 -3.66 13.23
CA GLN A 72 2.55 -3.80 14.45
C GLN A 72 3.74 -4.76 14.22
N THR A 73 4.91 -4.42 14.75
CA THR A 73 6.14 -5.21 14.58
C THR A 73 6.00 -6.67 15.04
N ASN A 74 5.26 -6.94 16.14
CA ASN A 74 5.03 -8.29 16.63
C ASN A 74 4.14 -9.15 15.72
N LYS A 75 3.45 -8.54 14.73
CA LYS A 75 2.57 -9.20 13.77
C LYS A 75 3.27 -9.55 12.45
N VAL A 76 4.39 -8.93 12.13
CA VAL A 76 5.17 -9.12 10.89
C VAL A 76 5.44 -10.61 10.62
N LYS A 77 5.85 -11.36 11.63
CA LYS A 77 6.17 -12.80 11.53
C LYS A 77 5.03 -13.68 11.00
N TYR A 78 3.79 -13.24 11.14
CA TYR A 78 2.62 -14.02 10.73
C TYR A 78 2.27 -13.83 9.25
N ILE A 79 2.65 -12.71 8.64
CA ILE A 79 2.31 -12.40 7.25
C ILE A 79 3.49 -12.58 6.28
N VAL A 80 4.72 -12.37 6.72
CA VAL A 80 5.92 -12.49 5.90
C VAL A 80 6.04 -13.82 5.13
N PRO A 81 5.58 -14.98 5.65
CA PRO A 81 5.65 -16.22 4.89
C PRO A 81 4.91 -16.22 3.54
N TYR A 82 3.89 -15.38 3.35
CA TYR A 82 3.06 -15.41 2.15
C TYR A 82 2.72 -14.03 1.55
N ILE A 83 2.95 -12.94 2.29
CA ILE A 83 2.63 -11.59 1.81
C ILE A 83 3.42 -11.24 0.54
N SER A 84 2.80 -10.56 -0.40
CA SER A 84 3.45 -10.09 -1.63
C SER A 84 4.01 -8.68 -1.48
N MET A 85 3.31 -7.81 -0.74
CA MET A 85 3.74 -6.45 -0.47
C MET A 85 3.20 -5.95 0.87
N ILE A 86 3.99 -5.13 1.57
CA ILE A 86 3.56 -4.36 2.74
C ILE A 86 3.60 -2.88 2.35
N GLU A 87 2.44 -2.23 2.28
CA GLU A 87 2.32 -0.88 1.75
C GLU A 87 2.32 0.21 2.85
N ALA A 88 2.14 -0.19 4.10
CA ALA A 88 2.02 0.71 5.24
C ALA A 88 3.28 0.68 6.13
N VAL A 89 4.45 0.92 5.55
CA VAL A 89 5.69 0.98 6.33
C VAL A 89 5.94 2.41 6.80
N ASP A 90 5.77 2.63 8.10
CA ASP A 90 5.78 3.93 8.77
C ASP A 90 7.05 4.23 9.57
N SER A 91 8.03 3.31 9.61
CA SER A 91 9.21 3.48 10.46
C SER A 91 10.38 2.57 10.07
N LEU A 92 11.58 3.03 10.36
CA LEU A 92 12.80 2.21 10.25
C LEU A 92 12.75 0.99 11.18
N LYS A 93 12.09 1.11 12.33
CA LYS A 93 11.87 -0.01 13.25
C LYS A 93 11.07 -1.14 12.59
N LEU A 94 10.03 -0.80 11.85
CA LEU A 94 9.22 -1.76 11.11
C LEU A 94 10.03 -2.40 9.97
N LEU A 95 10.81 -1.61 9.22
CA LEU A 95 11.71 -2.14 8.18
C LEU A 95 12.69 -3.18 8.74
N ARG A 96 13.32 -2.90 9.88
CA ARG A 96 14.23 -3.84 10.57
C ARG A 96 13.53 -5.16 10.94
N GLU A 97 12.29 -5.08 11.42
CA GLU A 97 11.55 -6.29 11.78
C GLU A 97 11.12 -7.08 10.52
N ILE A 98 10.72 -6.38 9.44
CA ILE A 98 10.43 -7.03 8.15
C ILE A 98 11.70 -7.75 7.64
N GLN A 99 12.86 -7.07 7.61
CA GLN A 99 14.13 -7.68 7.22
C GLN A 99 14.41 -8.95 8.02
N LYS A 100 14.34 -8.87 9.33
CA LYS A 100 14.61 -9.98 10.25
C LYS A 100 13.70 -11.19 10.00
N GLN A 101 12.40 -10.95 9.79
CA GLN A 101 11.45 -12.04 9.55
C GLN A 101 11.55 -12.59 8.13
N ALA A 102 11.79 -11.72 7.13
CA ALA A 102 11.99 -12.11 5.75
C ALA A 102 13.24 -12.99 5.57
N GLU A 103 14.35 -12.62 6.21
CA GLU A 103 15.58 -13.42 6.24
C GLU A 103 15.34 -14.82 6.81
N ARG A 104 14.59 -14.93 7.92
CA ARG A 104 14.27 -16.23 8.55
C ARG A 104 13.53 -17.20 7.63
N VAL A 105 12.71 -16.68 6.72
CA VAL A 105 11.93 -17.50 5.78
C VAL A 105 12.51 -17.51 4.37
N GLY A 106 13.68 -16.89 4.16
CA GLY A 106 14.38 -16.87 2.88
C GLY A 106 13.63 -16.11 1.79
N ARG A 107 12.88 -15.06 2.12
CA ARG A 107 12.12 -14.25 1.16
C ARG A 107 12.65 -12.82 1.10
N THR A 108 12.38 -12.14 -0.02
CA THR A 108 12.49 -10.69 -0.14
C THR A 108 11.09 -10.10 -0.21
N ILE A 109 10.80 -9.13 0.66
CA ILE A 109 9.48 -8.51 0.79
C ILE A 109 9.52 -7.13 0.15
N LYS A 110 8.62 -6.89 -0.78
CA LYS A 110 8.36 -5.57 -1.36
C LYS A 110 7.63 -4.70 -0.35
N VAL A 111 8.03 -3.44 -0.24
CA VAL A 111 7.41 -2.49 0.68
C VAL A 111 7.19 -1.13 0.03
N LEU A 112 6.16 -0.41 0.49
CA LEU A 112 6.00 1.02 0.26
C LEU A 112 6.18 1.75 1.58
N LEU A 113 6.80 2.94 1.55
CA LEU A 113 6.87 3.80 2.71
C LEU A 113 5.58 4.63 2.79
N GLU A 114 4.87 4.52 3.90
CA GLU A 114 3.64 5.26 4.15
C GLU A 114 3.95 6.70 4.56
N LEU A 115 3.45 7.67 3.80
CA LEU A 115 3.57 9.09 4.11
C LEU A 115 2.28 9.60 4.76
N HIS A 116 2.45 10.32 5.86
CA HIS A 116 1.40 11.10 6.48
C HIS A 116 1.30 12.47 5.79
N ILE A 117 0.25 12.68 4.99
CA ILE A 117 0.00 13.94 4.27
C ILE A 117 -1.29 14.63 4.69
N ALA A 118 -2.09 14.00 5.55
CA ALA A 118 -3.36 14.52 6.01
C ALA A 118 -3.18 15.47 7.20
N GLU A 119 -4.06 16.47 7.32
CA GLU A 119 -4.10 17.41 8.46
C GLU A 119 -4.63 16.78 9.76
N GLU A 120 -5.08 15.52 9.72
CA GLU A 120 -5.65 14.83 10.87
C GLU A 120 -4.56 14.14 11.70
N ASP A 121 -4.43 14.49 12.97
CA ASP A 121 -3.43 14.01 13.94
C ASP A 121 -3.48 12.47 14.22
N THR A 122 -4.46 11.76 13.70
CA THR A 122 -4.72 10.35 14.03
C THR A 122 -4.22 9.35 13.00
N LYS A 123 -3.58 9.78 11.92
CA LYS A 123 -3.12 8.88 10.86
C LYS A 123 -1.67 8.47 11.05
N TYR A 124 -1.40 7.21 10.75
CA TYR A 124 -0.04 6.64 10.69
C TYR A 124 0.72 7.19 9.48
N GLY A 125 2.01 6.94 9.43
CA GLY A 125 2.87 7.31 8.33
C GLY A 125 4.05 8.18 8.75
N LEU A 126 5.06 8.23 7.90
CA LEU A 126 6.21 9.10 8.03
C LEU A 126 5.85 10.52 7.60
N THR A 127 6.33 11.52 8.30
CA THR A 127 6.37 12.87 7.73
C THR A 127 7.31 12.88 6.53
N LEU A 128 7.16 13.86 5.64
CA LEU A 128 8.02 13.97 4.47
C LEU A 128 9.51 14.06 4.86
N ASP A 129 9.83 14.80 5.93
CA ASP A 129 11.20 14.95 6.41
C ASP A 129 11.71 13.65 7.04
N ALA A 130 10.91 12.96 7.85
CA ALA A 130 11.29 11.66 8.41
C ALA A 130 11.54 10.61 7.31
N CYS A 131 10.75 10.64 6.22
CA CYS A 131 10.98 9.76 5.07
C CYS A 131 12.30 10.09 4.36
N ARG A 132 12.60 11.38 4.15
CA ARG A 132 13.89 11.82 3.58
C ARG A 132 15.07 11.40 4.44
N GLU A 133 14.98 11.61 5.76
CA GLU A 133 16.01 11.19 6.72
C GLU A 133 16.23 9.67 6.68
N LEU A 134 15.16 8.87 6.66
CA LEU A 134 15.23 7.41 6.55
C LEU A 134 15.98 6.99 5.28
N LEU A 135 15.63 7.61 4.14
CA LEU A 135 16.26 7.28 2.86
C LEU A 135 17.71 7.75 2.80
N ALA A 136 18.03 8.95 3.29
CA ALA A 136 19.38 9.52 3.34
C ALA A 136 20.31 8.74 4.28
N GLY A 137 19.77 8.27 5.40
CA GLY A 137 20.52 7.49 6.39
C GLY A 137 21.08 6.18 5.86
N GLY A 138 20.48 5.64 4.80
CA GLY A 138 21.05 4.53 4.03
C GLY A 138 21.04 3.16 4.70
N GLU A 139 20.56 3.03 5.94
CA GLU A 139 20.51 1.75 6.66
C GLU A 139 19.68 0.70 5.92
N TRP A 140 18.60 1.11 5.25
CA TRP A 140 17.76 0.22 4.46
C TRP A 140 18.51 -0.49 3.32
N ARG A 141 19.61 0.10 2.81
CA ARG A 141 20.47 -0.53 1.78
C ARG A 141 21.20 -1.76 2.30
N GLN A 142 21.29 -1.93 3.62
CA GLN A 142 21.87 -3.09 4.28
C GLN A 142 20.84 -4.18 4.59
N MET A 143 19.61 -4.04 4.08
CA MET A 143 18.48 -4.96 4.29
C MET A 143 18.16 -5.74 3.00
N PRO A 144 18.91 -6.82 2.68
CA PRO A 144 18.81 -7.52 1.40
C PRO A 144 17.45 -8.22 1.20
N ASN A 145 16.71 -8.44 2.27
CA ASN A 145 15.39 -9.08 2.24
C ASN A 145 14.22 -8.07 2.28
N VAL A 146 14.51 -6.78 2.11
CA VAL A 146 13.52 -5.72 1.98
C VAL A 146 13.77 -4.96 0.67
N GLN A 147 12.74 -4.80 -0.13
CA GLN A 147 12.78 -4.01 -1.36
C GLN A 147 11.80 -2.84 -1.23
N ILE A 148 12.32 -1.63 -1.05
CA ILE A 148 11.49 -0.41 -1.10
C ILE A 148 11.15 -0.13 -2.56
N CYS A 149 9.85 -0.21 -2.91
CA CYS A 149 9.35 -0.07 -4.27
C CYS A 149 8.72 1.29 -4.55
N GLY A 150 8.47 2.10 -3.53
CA GLY A 150 7.80 3.40 -3.71
C GLY A 150 7.22 3.94 -2.41
N LEU A 151 6.23 4.80 -2.58
CA LEU A 151 5.53 5.49 -1.50
C LEU A 151 4.05 5.12 -1.52
N MET A 152 3.43 5.08 -0.35
CA MET A 152 1.98 5.02 -0.16
C MET A 152 1.52 6.29 0.54
N MET A 153 0.38 6.82 0.11
CA MET A 153 -0.23 7.99 0.70
C MET A 153 -1.74 7.79 0.78
N MET A 154 -2.33 8.19 1.91
CA MET A 154 -3.79 8.25 2.03
C MET A 154 -4.25 9.70 1.85
N ALA A 155 -5.17 9.91 0.90
CA ALA A 155 -5.83 11.22 0.78
C ALA A 155 -6.86 11.41 1.90
N SER A 156 -6.96 12.62 2.45
CA SER A 156 -8.08 13.00 3.30
C SER A 156 -9.26 13.40 2.42
N ASN A 157 -10.45 12.84 2.67
CA ASN A 157 -11.73 13.17 2.03
C ASN A 157 -11.81 12.96 0.51
N ILE A 158 -12.21 11.76 0.12
CA ILE A 158 -12.65 11.46 -1.26
C ILE A 158 -14.18 11.49 -1.39
N ASP A 159 -14.91 11.92 -0.36
CA ASP A 159 -16.39 11.93 -0.35
C ASP A 159 -17.02 12.78 -1.45
N GLU A 160 -16.30 13.73 -2.04
CA GLU A 160 -16.82 14.58 -3.10
C GLU A 160 -16.59 14.06 -4.53
N VAL A 161 -15.71 13.07 -4.76
CA VAL A 161 -15.31 12.70 -6.12
C VAL A 161 -15.95 11.39 -6.61
N MET A 162 -16.34 10.49 -5.75
CA MET A 162 -16.74 9.12 -6.13
C MET A 162 -17.99 8.58 -5.43
N GLY A 163 -18.98 9.39 -5.15
CA GLY A 163 -20.35 8.91 -4.84
C GLY A 163 -20.46 7.59 -4.07
N GLY A 164 -19.90 7.50 -2.88
CA GLY A 164 -20.28 6.51 -1.87
C GLY A 164 -20.04 5.03 -2.19
N THR A 165 -19.06 4.65 -3.00
CA THR A 165 -18.77 3.25 -3.32
C THR A 165 -17.27 2.94 -3.26
N MET A 166 -16.89 2.26 -2.21
CA MET A 166 -15.86 1.21 -2.04
C MET A 166 -14.54 1.23 -2.87
N ILE A 167 -14.04 2.40 -3.27
CA ILE A 167 -12.66 2.55 -3.73
C ILE A 167 -12.02 3.65 -2.88
N ASP A 168 -11.64 3.29 -1.67
CA ASP A 168 -11.09 4.26 -0.72
C ASP A 168 -9.62 4.63 -0.99
N TYR A 169 -8.93 3.98 -1.96
CA TYR A 169 -7.49 4.16 -2.10
C TYR A 169 -7.04 4.02 -3.55
N VAL A 170 -6.45 5.07 -4.08
CA VAL A 170 -5.57 4.98 -5.25
C VAL A 170 -4.14 4.83 -4.73
N ILE A 171 -3.57 3.65 -4.87
CA ILE A 171 -2.16 3.41 -4.57
C ILE A 171 -1.39 3.65 -5.86
N ALA A 172 -0.74 4.79 -5.97
CA ALA A 172 0.19 5.03 -7.05
C ALA A 172 1.51 4.29 -6.78
N SER A 173 1.70 3.15 -7.40
CA SER A 173 3.01 2.53 -7.52
C SER A 173 3.81 3.34 -8.54
N VAL A 174 4.78 4.11 -8.09
CA VAL A 174 5.74 4.77 -8.99
C VAL A 174 6.80 3.73 -9.35
N ALA A 175 6.65 3.11 -10.53
CA ALA A 175 7.68 2.26 -11.10
C ALA A 175 8.94 3.11 -11.39
N GLU A 176 10.07 2.72 -10.79
CA GLU A 176 11.46 3.07 -11.14
C GLU A 176 11.87 4.53 -11.31
N THR A 177 11.00 5.51 -11.18
CA THR A 177 11.42 6.89 -10.99
C THR A 177 12.07 6.97 -9.62
N THR A 178 13.27 7.48 -9.54
CA THR A 178 13.98 7.52 -8.25
C THR A 178 13.10 8.24 -7.22
N LEU A 179 12.99 7.69 -6.01
CA LEU A 179 12.21 8.30 -4.91
C LEU A 179 12.54 9.78 -4.71
N MET A 180 13.72 10.21 -5.15
CA MET A 180 14.17 11.60 -5.16
C MET A 180 13.39 12.47 -6.16
N ASP A 181 13.03 11.97 -7.34
CA ASP A 181 12.29 12.73 -8.36
C ASP A 181 10.87 13.09 -7.87
N VAL A 182 10.25 12.21 -7.09
CA VAL A 182 8.92 12.49 -6.48
C VAL A 182 9.00 13.63 -5.48
N PHE A 183 10.09 13.72 -4.71
CA PHE A 183 10.30 14.80 -3.75
C PHE A 183 10.61 16.13 -4.43
N GLU A 184 11.37 16.12 -5.52
CA GLU A 184 11.67 17.32 -6.30
C GLU A 184 10.43 17.88 -7.01
N TYR A 185 9.56 17.03 -7.55
CA TYR A 185 8.31 17.44 -8.18
C TYR A 185 7.40 18.21 -7.22
N LYS A 186 7.22 17.71 -5.99
CA LYS A 186 6.38 18.39 -4.98
C LYS A 186 6.98 19.70 -4.44
N GLN A 187 8.31 19.85 -4.41
CA GLN A 187 8.93 21.13 -4.09
C GLN A 187 8.68 22.17 -5.18
N LYS A 188 8.66 21.74 -6.45
CA LYS A 188 8.39 22.63 -7.57
C LYS A 188 6.96 23.16 -7.56
N GLU A 189 5.96 22.29 -7.31
CA GLU A 189 4.56 22.71 -7.16
C GLU A 189 4.34 23.68 -5.99
N LYS A 190 5.11 23.55 -4.90
CA LYS A 190 5.00 24.43 -3.72
C LYS A 190 5.58 25.81 -3.98
N ASN A 191 6.59 25.91 -4.86
CA ASN A 191 7.24 27.16 -5.23
C ASN A 191 6.52 27.89 -6.38
N ASP A 192 5.70 27.18 -7.17
CA ASP A 192 4.97 27.72 -8.33
C ASP A 192 3.55 28.21 -7.98
N LYS A 193 3.12 28.12 -6.72
CA LYS A 193 1.85 28.74 -6.30
C LYS A 193 2.03 30.25 -6.23
N PRO A 194 1.28 31.04 -7.03
CA PRO A 194 1.32 32.48 -6.95
C PRO A 194 0.87 32.91 -5.53
N GLU A 195 1.65 33.76 -4.90
CA GLU A 195 1.22 34.45 -3.68
C GLU A 195 -0.04 35.27 -4.03
N PHE A 196 -1.18 34.84 -3.50
CA PHE A 196 -2.36 35.68 -3.55
C PHE A 196 -2.15 36.77 -2.52
N GLU A 197 -1.67 37.95 -2.99
CA GLU A 197 -1.85 39.21 -2.30
C GLU A 197 -3.33 39.62 -2.35
N GLY A 198 -3.96 39.81 -1.15
CA GLY A 198 -5.31 40.29 -1.02
C GLY A 198 -5.66 40.59 0.42
#